data_f6466ab7cff1b9747387b9a2595c8db8
#
_entry.id   f6466ab7cff1b9747387b9a2595c8db8
#
_cell.length_a   1.000
_cell.length_b   1.000
_cell.length_c   1.000
_cell.angle_alpha   90.00
_cell.angle_beta   90.00
_cell.angle_gamma   90.00
#
_symmetry.space_group_name_H-M   'P 1'
#
loop_
_entity.id
_entity.type
_entity.pdbx_description
1 polymer ?
#
loop_
_entity_poly.entity_id
_entity_poly.type
_entity_poly.pdbx_seq_one_letter_code
_entity_poly.pdbx_strand_id
1 'polypeptide(L)'
;FPEDLPPQARASLQRFQVGAREEAGRQGYALERFRLGPGGLSERRIQRVLAGRGICGVVFAPFPRTGTRLGEGWESFALAAIGFSLEFPTLHRAVNHQLQSVQLALAILTERGYRRIGLAVTRREDLRARRHWLSSVLLARHDHPAGESAFPLLYEDEITRTALQAWVRLERPDVVVSSELAVRAMVEGAARRLRRRIGFAHLHLVEPLMGCSGIDQNNERVAAAAVDLVGEQLHANSFGPPANPKTVLIEGAWVDGGSAPGLDASARTAAASV
;
A
#
# COMPACT_ATOMS: atom_id res chain seq x y z
N PHE A 1 -6.79 -14.31 -11.45
CA PHE A 1 -5.68 -13.33 -11.42
C PHE A 1 -4.71 -13.70 -12.55
N PRO A 2 -4.01 -12.73 -13.17
CA PRO A 2 -2.92 -13.04 -14.08
C PRO A 2 -1.90 -13.94 -13.35
N GLU A 3 -1.46 -15.01 -13.99
CA GLU A 3 -0.46 -15.92 -13.41
C GLU A 3 0.89 -15.22 -13.19
N ASP A 4 1.12 -14.13 -13.95
CA ASP A 4 2.36 -13.34 -13.96
C ASP A 4 2.45 -12.25 -12.86
N LEU A 5 1.44 -12.15 -11.96
CA LEU A 5 1.51 -11.17 -10.87
C LEU A 5 2.50 -11.61 -9.79
N PRO A 6 3.32 -10.68 -9.27
CA PRO A 6 4.15 -10.93 -8.10
C PRO A 6 3.29 -11.48 -6.94
N PRO A 7 3.82 -12.41 -6.12
CA PRO A 7 3.07 -13.04 -5.02
C PRO A 7 2.38 -12.03 -4.11
N GLN A 8 3.07 -10.94 -3.74
CA GLN A 8 2.52 -9.88 -2.89
C GLN A 8 1.31 -9.16 -3.54
N ALA A 9 1.39 -8.86 -4.85
CA ALA A 9 0.26 -8.25 -5.56
C ALA A 9 -0.94 -9.20 -5.65
N ARG A 10 -0.67 -10.49 -5.84
CA ARG A 10 -1.72 -11.53 -5.85
C ARG A 10 -2.39 -11.64 -4.49
N ALA A 11 -1.63 -11.70 -3.41
CA ALA A 11 -2.15 -11.75 -2.04
C ALA A 11 -2.98 -10.49 -1.72
N SER A 12 -2.52 -9.30 -2.10
CA SER A 12 -3.30 -8.06 -1.96
C SER A 12 -4.64 -8.14 -2.67
N LEU A 13 -4.67 -8.61 -3.93
CA LEU A 13 -5.91 -8.74 -4.69
C LEU A 13 -6.86 -9.78 -4.09
N GLN A 14 -6.33 -10.86 -3.52
CA GLN A 14 -7.15 -11.86 -2.81
C GLN A 14 -7.84 -11.25 -1.59
N ARG A 15 -7.11 -10.47 -0.78
CA ARG A 15 -7.65 -9.78 0.39
C ARG A 15 -8.74 -8.76 -0.02
N PHE A 16 -8.50 -7.96 -1.07
CA PHE A 16 -9.55 -7.08 -1.62
C PHE A 16 -10.79 -7.87 -2.06
N GLN A 17 -10.60 -9.02 -2.70
CA GLN A 17 -11.72 -9.86 -3.14
C GLN A 17 -12.52 -10.43 -1.96
N VAL A 18 -11.85 -10.85 -0.89
CA VAL A 18 -12.50 -11.33 0.34
C VAL A 18 -13.36 -10.23 0.93
N GLY A 19 -12.79 -9.05 1.23
CA GLY A 19 -13.52 -7.95 1.84
C GLY A 19 -14.68 -7.44 0.98
N ALA A 20 -14.48 -7.34 -0.34
CA ALA A 20 -15.56 -6.95 -1.25
C ALA A 20 -16.70 -7.97 -1.28
N ARG A 21 -16.40 -9.28 -1.24
CA ARG A 21 -17.44 -10.34 -1.25
C ARG A 21 -18.23 -10.35 0.04
N GLU A 22 -17.57 -10.26 1.17
CA GLU A 22 -18.20 -10.24 2.49
C GLU A 22 -19.12 -9.03 2.63
N GLU A 23 -18.67 -7.85 2.24
CA GLU A 23 -19.46 -6.63 2.31
C GLU A 23 -20.65 -6.65 1.33
N ALA A 24 -20.44 -7.08 0.09
CA ALA A 24 -21.53 -7.24 -0.87
C ALA A 24 -22.59 -8.21 -0.33
N GLY A 25 -22.18 -9.36 0.23
CA GLY A 25 -23.09 -10.34 0.83
C GLY A 25 -23.87 -9.76 2.02
N ARG A 26 -23.23 -8.95 2.87
CA ARG A 26 -23.87 -8.26 4.00
C ARG A 26 -24.98 -7.28 3.55
N GLN A 27 -24.79 -6.66 2.39
CA GLN A 27 -25.76 -5.76 1.77
C GLN A 27 -26.78 -6.46 0.88
N GLY A 28 -26.74 -7.80 0.78
CA GLY A 28 -27.67 -8.59 -0.04
C GLY A 28 -27.31 -8.66 -1.53
N TYR A 29 -26.08 -8.28 -1.89
CA TYR A 29 -25.59 -8.35 -3.27
C TYR A 29 -24.70 -9.59 -3.50
N ALA A 30 -24.75 -10.11 -4.74
CA ALA A 30 -23.78 -11.10 -5.22
C ALA A 30 -22.62 -10.40 -5.92
N LEU A 31 -21.38 -10.79 -5.59
CA LEU A 31 -20.18 -10.28 -6.24
C LEU A 31 -19.68 -11.25 -7.30
N GLU A 32 -19.60 -10.80 -8.54
CA GLU A 32 -19.00 -11.52 -9.65
C GLU A 32 -17.72 -10.82 -10.12
N ARG A 33 -16.73 -11.61 -10.52
CA ARG A 33 -15.44 -11.08 -10.96
C ARG A 33 -15.27 -11.17 -12.46
N PHE A 34 -14.90 -10.04 -13.08
CA PHE A 34 -14.53 -9.95 -14.49
C PHE A 34 -13.08 -9.53 -14.64
N ARG A 35 -12.40 -10.06 -15.64
CA ARG A 35 -11.05 -9.64 -15.99
C ARG A 35 -11.11 -8.69 -17.17
N LEU A 36 -10.62 -7.47 -16.95
CA LEU A 36 -10.51 -6.42 -17.96
C LEU A 36 -9.11 -6.40 -18.58
N GLY A 37 -9.02 -6.26 -19.89
CA GLY A 37 -7.77 -6.08 -20.63
C GLY A 37 -7.09 -7.37 -21.06
N PRO A 38 -5.77 -7.40 -21.18
CA PRO A 38 -5.03 -8.54 -21.73
C PRO A 38 -5.35 -9.87 -21.04
N GLY A 39 -5.71 -10.87 -21.81
CA GLY A 39 -6.15 -12.17 -21.30
C GLY A 39 -7.54 -12.18 -20.65
N GLY A 40 -8.31 -11.11 -20.79
CA GLY A 40 -9.69 -10.96 -20.32
C GLY A 40 -10.60 -10.39 -21.40
N LEU A 41 -11.61 -9.65 -20.97
CA LEU A 41 -12.58 -9.01 -21.86
C LEU A 41 -12.17 -7.56 -22.17
N SER A 42 -12.52 -7.07 -23.36
CA SER A 42 -12.42 -5.64 -23.66
C SER A 42 -13.48 -4.86 -22.88
N GLU A 43 -13.27 -3.55 -22.66
CA GLU A 43 -14.22 -2.68 -21.95
C GLU A 43 -15.63 -2.77 -22.54
N ARG A 44 -15.78 -2.57 -23.85
CA ARG A 44 -17.07 -2.66 -24.54
C ARG A 44 -17.76 -4.02 -24.37
N ARG A 45 -16.98 -5.11 -24.28
CA ARG A 45 -17.55 -6.43 -24.05
C ARG A 45 -18.01 -6.62 -22.62
N ILE A 46 -17.24 -6.14 -21.65
CA ILE A 46 -17.65 -6.16 -20.25
C ILE A 46 -18.92 -5.35 -20.06
N GLN A 47 -18.97 -4.11 -20.54
CA GLN A 47 -20.15 -3.24 -20.42
C GLN A 47 -21.40 -3.93 -20.98
N ARG A 48 -21.32 -4.56 -22.16
CA ARG A 48 -22.45 -5.32 -22.73
C ARG A 48 -22.87 -6.52 -21.88
N VAL A 49 -21.89 -7.25 -21.31
CA VAL A 49 -22.19 -8.40 -20.45
C VAL A 49 -22.85 -7.93 -19.17
N LEU A 50 -22.34 -6.88 -18.53
CA LEU A 50 -22.92 -6.31 -17.31
C LEU A 50 -24.37 -5.85 -17.55
N ALA A 51 -24.60 -5.04 -18.57
CA ALA A 51 -25.94 -4.56 -18.95
C ALA A 51 -26.91 -5.72 -19.25
N GLY A 52 -26.47 -6.71 -20.07
CA GLY A 52 -27.29 -7.87 -20.40
C GLY A 52 -27.64 -8.78 -19.22
N ARG A 53 -26.88 -8.70 -18.13
CA ARG A 53 -27.11 -9.47 -16.89
C ARG A 53 -27.75 -8.63 -15.78
N GLY A 54 -28.10 -7.37 -16.04
CA GLY A 54 -28.68 -6.46 -15.05
C GLY A 54 -27.73 -6.08 -13.93
N ILE A 55 -26.41 -6.17 -14.15
CA ILE A 55 -25.40 -5.77 -13.17
C ILE A 55 -25.19 -4.26 -13.27
N CYS A 56 -25.59 -3.53 -12.23
CA CYS A 56 -25.56 -2.06 -12.20
C CYS A 56 -24.39 -1.49 -11.37
N GLY A 57 -23.77 -2.28 -10.47
CA GLY A 57 -22.67 -1.83 -9.61
C GLY A 57 -21.32 -2.40 -10.06
N VAL A 58 -20.26 -1.57 -10.08
CA VAL A 58 -18.93 -1.99 -10.49
C VAL A 58 -17.87 -1.42 -9.53
N VAL A 59 -17.03 -2.29 -8.96
CA VAL A 59 -15.84 -1.91 -8.21
C VAL A 59 -14.60 -2.26 -9.04
N PHE A 60 -13.81 -1.25 -9.38
CA PHE A 60 -12.53 -1.45 -10.07
C PHE A 60 -11.44 -1.77 -9.05
N ALA A 61 -10.90 -2.98 -9.12
CA ALA A 61 -9.68 -3.35 -8.37
C ALA A 61 -8.46 -2.54 -8.86
N PRO A 62 -7.37 -2.46 -8.08
CA PRO A 62 -6.18 -1.75 -8.50
C PRO A 62 -5.61 -2.29 -9.81
N PHE A 63 -5.36 -1.40 -10.75
CA PHE A 63 -4.72 -1.74 -12.02
C PHE A 63 -3.20 -1.92 -11.85
N PRO A 64 -2.56 -2.75 -12.70
CA PRO A 64 -1.10 -2.96 -12.64
C PRO A 64 -0.29 -1.68 -12.91
N ARG A 65 -0.81 -0.80 -13.77
CA ARG A 65 -0.18 0.48 -14.12
C ARG A 65 -0.93 1.64 -13.46
N THR A 66 -0.19 2.61 -12.95
CA THR A 66 -0.73 3.93 -12.57
C THR A 66 -1.07 4.72 -13.83
N GLY A 67 -2.01 5.66 -13.72
CA GLY A 67 -2.44 6.46 -14.86
C GLY A 67 -3.35 5.69 -15.82
N THR A 68 -3.97 4.59 -15.38
CA THR A 68 -4.92 3.84 -16.21
C THR A 68 -6.13 4.71 -16.53
N ARG A 69 -6.53 4.69 -17.79
CA ARG A 69 -7.68 5.43 -18.31
C ARG A 69 -8.64 4.44 -18.94
N LEU A 70 -9.91 4.56 -18.58
CA LEU A 70 -11.01 3.81 -19.19
C LEU A 70 -11.66 4.67 -20.27
N GLY A 71 -12.25 4.01 -21.27
CA GLY A 71 -13.07 4.65 -22.28
C GLY A 71 -14.46 5.05 -21.78
N GLU A 72 -15.34 5.39 -22.70
CA GLU A 72 -16.73 5.74 -22.48
C GLU A 72 -17.61 4.49 -22.24
N GLY A 73 -18.88 4.69 -21.84
CA GLY A 73 -19.87 3.63 -21.70
C GLY A 73 -20.06 3.13 -20.26
N TRP A 74 -19.59 3.89 -19.29
CA TRP A 74 -19.74 3.59 -17.85
C TRP A 74 -20.87 4.40 -17.17
N GLU A 75 -21.60 5.21 -17.93
CA GLU A 75 -22.58 6.17 -17.44
C GLU A 75 -23.80 5.50 -16.79
N SER A 76 -24.08 4.24 -17.15
CA SER A 76 -25.22 3.47 -16.62
C SER A 76 -24.87 2.61 -15.39
N PHE A 77 -23.70 2.77 -14.82
CA PHE A 77 -23.23 1.96 -13.70
C PHE A 77 -22.94 2.81 -12.47
N ALA A 78 -23.22 2.28 -11.29
CA ALA A 78 -22.71 2.80 -10.02
C ALA A 78 -21.23 2.35 -9.87
N LEU A 79 -20.31 3.29 -9.68
CA LEU A 79 -18.88 3.06 -9.87
C LEU A 79 -18.05 3.45 -8.67
N ALA A 80 -17.14 2.57 -8.26
CA ALA A 80 -16.06 2.90 -7.32
C ALA A 80 -14.74 2.27 -7.75
N ALA A 81 -13.63 2.82 -7.28
CA ALA A 81 -12.29 2.29 -7.52
C ALA A 81 -11.58 2.01 -6.19
N ILE A 82 -10.74 0.98 -6.17
CA ILE A 82 -9.79 0.71 -5.09
C ILE A 82 -8.43 1.28 -5.50
N GLY A 83 -7.85 2.10 -4.61
CA GLY A 83 -6.54 2.70 -4.84
C GLY A 83 -6.54 3.86 -5.83
N PHE A 84 -5.35 4.24 -6.28
CA PHE A 84 -5.12 5.42 -7.14
C PHE A 84 -4.68 5.06 -8.57
N SER A 85 -4.65 3.79 -8.94
CA SER A 85 -4.15 3.38 -10.26
C SER A 85 -5.07 3.78 -11.42
N LEU A 86 -6.39 3.89 -11.18
CA LEU A 86 -7.35 4.44 -12.15
C LEU A 86 -7.31 5.98 -12.08
N GLU A 87 -6.95 6.61 -13.19
CA GLU A 87 -6.87 8.06 -13.30
C GLU A 87 -8.13 8.66 -13.92
N PHE A 88 -8.67 8.01 -14.96
CA PHE A 88 -9.88 8.48 -15.65
C PHE A 88 -10.81 7.31 -15.99
N PRO A 89 -12.12 7.47 -15.81
CA PRO A 89 -12.80 8.59 -15.16
C PRO A 89 -12.45 8.73 -13.68
N THR A 90 -12.62 9.94 -13.13
CA THR A 90 -12.46 10.16 -11.70
C THR A 90 -13.70 9.63 -10.97
N LEU A 91 -13.51 8.59 -10.17
CA LEU A 91 -14.57 7.88 -9.46
C LEU A 91 -14.49 8.11 -7.94
N HIS A 92 -15.57 7.81 -7.24
CA HIS A 92 -15.47 7.51 -5.81
C HIS A 92 -14.42 6.43 -5.60
N ARG A 93 -13.65 6.51 -4.53
CA ARG A 93 -12.61 5.52 -4.25
C ARG A 93 -12.41 5.24 -2.78
N ALA A 94 -12.01 4.02 -2.48
CA ALA A 94 -11.49 3.65 -1.20
C ALA A 94 -10.00 3.31 -1.34
N VAL A 95 -9.18 3.80 -0.41
CA VAL A 95 -7.72 3.67 -0.49
C VAL A 95 -7.11 3.45 0.89
N ASN A 96 -5.97 2.80 0.94
CA ASN A 96 -5.16 2.71 2.15
C ASN A 96 -4.64 4.10 2.52
N HIS A 97 -4.69 4.47 3.78
CA HIS A 97 -4.17 5.75 4.27
C HIS A 97 -2.64 5.71 4.33
N GLN A 98 -2.01 5.83 3.15
CA GLN A 98 -0.57 5.64 2.97
C GLN A 98 0.29 6.59 3.81
N LEU A 99 -0.14 7.83 3.99
CA LEU A 99 0.56 8.81 4.83
C LEU A 99 0.55 8.38 6.29
N GLN A 100 -0.63 8.04 6.84
CA GLN A 100 -0.78 7.54 8.21
C GLN A 100 0.04 6.26 8.44
N SER A 101 0.11 5.37 7.45
CA SER A 101 0.87 4.12 7.55
C SER A 101 2.36 4.37 7.84
N VAL A 102 2.97 5.35 7.16
CA VAL A 102 4.37 5.72 7.42
C VAL A 102 4.49 6.42 8.77
N GLN A 103 3.62 7.37 9.08
CA GLN A 103 3.64 8.07 10.37
C GLN A 103 3.52 7.11 11.55
N LEU A 104 2.60 6.13 11.46
CA LEU A 104 2.43 5.08 12.46
C LEU A 104 3.71 4.23 12.61
N ALA A 105 4.32 3.82 11.49
CA ALA A 105 5.56 3.06 11.52
C ALA A 105 6.69 3.87 12.18
N LEU A 106 6.86 5.14 11.82
CA LEU A 106 7.87 6.02 12.41
C LEU A 106 7.64 6.23 13.92
N ALA A 107 6.39 6.45 14.34
CA ALA A 107 6.05 6.64 15.75
C ALA A 107 6.40 5.39 16.58
N ILE A 108 5.92 4.21 16.15
CA ILE A 108 6.17 2.95 16.87
C ILE A 108 7.67 2.61 16.91
N LEU A 109 8.38 2.82 15.82
CA LEU A 109 9.82 2.55 15.77
C LEU A 109 10.60 3.52 16.69
N THR A 110 10.18 4.79 16.75
CA THR A 110 10.76 5.78 17.69
C THR A 110 10.50 5.39 19.14
N GLU A 111 9.29 4.98 19.49
CA GLU A 111 8.93 4.47 20.82
C GLU A 111 9.76 3.23 21.20
N ARG A 112 10.10 2.37 20.23
CA ARG A 112 10.97 1.21 20.39
C ARG A 112 12.45 1.55 20.57
N GLY A 113 12.80 2.82 20.49
CA GLY A 113 14.15 3.33 20.73
C GLY A 113 15.02 3.45 19.48
N TYR A 114 14.49 3.21 18.27
CA TYR A 114 15.20 3.48 17.03
C TYR A 114 15.36 4.99 16.83
N ARG A 115 16.55 5.43 16.43
CA ARG A 115 16.89 6.86 16.28
C ARG A 115 17.17 7.23 14.82
N ARG A 116 17.62 6.28 14.01
CA ARG A 116 17.90 6.46 12.59
C ARG A 116 17.02 5.51 11.78
N ILE A 117 15.81 5.97 11.48
CA ILE A 117 14.78 5.18 10.82
C ILE A 117 14.86 5.44 9.31
N GLY A 118 15.51 4.54 8.57
CA GLY A 118 15.69 4.70 7.13
C GLY A 118 14.45 4.26 6.35
N LEU A 119 14.04 5.06 5.36
CA LEU A 119 13.05 4.65 4.37
C LEU A 119 13.75 4.26 3.06
N ALA A 120 13.50 3.03 2.58
CA ALA A 120 14.01 2.52 1.31
C ALA A 120 12.82 2.11 0.41
N VAL A 121 12.47 2.95 -0.55
CA VAL A 121 11.32 2.75 -1.45
C VAL A 121 11.65 3.17 -2.87
N THR A 122 11.04 2.51 -3.85
CA THR A 122 11.19 2.90 -5.24
C THR A 122 10.27 4.06 -5.60
N ARG A 123 10.71 4.88 -6.56
CA ARG A 123 9.88 5.98 -7.12
C ARG A 123 8.56 5.45 -7.66
N ARG A 124 8.57 4.29 -8.29
CA ARG A 124 7.39 3.66 -8.86
C ARG A 124 6.35 3.34 -7.79
N GLU A 125 6.76 2.71 -6.70
CA GLU A 125 5.81 2.33 -5.64
C GLU A 125 5.29 3.57 -4.89
N ASP A 126 6.15 4.57 -4.64
CA ASP A 126 5.72 5.82 -4.02
C ASP A 126 4.76 6.64 -4.92
N LEU A 127 4.96 6.61 -6.25
CA LEU A 127 3.98 7.19 -7.19
C LEU A 127 2.61 6.48 -7.12
N ARG A 128 2.59 5.15 -6.93
CA ARG A 128 1.35 4.41 -6.68
C ARG A 128 0.67 4.84 -5.38
N ALA A 129 1.45 5.18 -4.37
CA ALA A 129 1.00 5.76 -3.10
C ALA A 129 0.78 7.28 -3.17
N ARG A 130 0.75 7.89 -4.35
CA ARG A 130 0.59 9.36 -4.55
C ARG A 130 1.66 10.18 -3.83
N ARG A 131 2.87 9.65 -3.70
CA ARG A 131 4.01 10.25 -2.99
C ARG A 131 3.78 10.45 -1.48
N HIS A 132 2.79 9.79 -0.91
CA HIS A 132 2.48 9.93 0.50
C HIS A 132 3.60 9.39 1.39
N TRP A 133 4.37 8.40 0.94
CA TRP A 133 5.49 7.87 1.72
C TRP A 133 6.65 8.86 1.80
N LEU A 134 7.05 9.41 0.66
CA LEU A 134 8.06 10.47 0.62
C LEU A 134 7.62 11.70 1.42
N SER A 135 6.38 12.15 1.23
CA SER A 135 5.83 13.30 1.96
C SER A 135 5.85 13.10 3.47
N SER A 136 5.53 11.88 3.95
CA SER A 136 5.58 11.56 5.39
C SER A 136 6.98 11.69 5.97
N VAL A 137 8.00 11.21 5.24
CA VAL A 137 9.40 11.29 5.69
C VAL A 137 9.91 12.72 5.64
N LEU A 138 9.55 13.49 4.62
CA LEU A 138 9.94 14.90 4.52
C LEU A 138 9.31 15.73 5.65
N LEU A 139 8.07 15.47 6.01
CA LEU A 139 7.42 16.08 7.16
C LEU A 139 8.12 15.69 8.47
N ALA A 140 8.40 14.39 8.66
CA ALA A 140 9.11 13.91 9.84
C ALA A 140 10.52 14.55 9.98
N ARG A 141 11.24 14.73 8.86
CA ARG A 141 12.52 15.45 8.84
C ARG A 141 12.40 16.91 9.23
N HIS A 142 11.34 17.58 8.76
CA HIS A 142 11.08 18.97 9.11
C HIS A 142 10.83 19.16 10.59
N ASP A 143 10.04 18.28 11.19
CA ASP A 143 9.58 18.37 12.57
C ASP A 143 10.63 17.88 13.60
N HIS A 144 11.62 17.07 13.16
CA HIS A 144 12.60 16.47 14.04
C HIS A 144 13.88 17.29 14.15
N PRO A 145 14.42 17.57 15.34
CA PRO A 145 15.63 18.38 15.54
C PRO A 145 16.85 17.87 14.77
N ALA A 146 17.00 16.53 14.60
CA ALA A 146 18.08 15.92 13.85
C ALA A 146 17.80 15.85 12.33
N GLY A 147 16.62 16.25 11.86
CA GLY A 147 16.27 16.35 10.45
C GLY A 147 16.59 15.10 9.64
N GLU A 148 17.33 15.29 8.55
CA GLU A 148 17.71 14.20 7.63
C GLU A 148 18.47 13.06 8.28
N SER A 149 19.27 13.34 9.31
CA SER A 149 20.05 12.31 9.96
C SER A 149 19.22 11.30 10.75
N ALA A 150 18.03 11.71 11.24
CA ALA A 150 17.08 10.82 11.92
C ALA A 150 16.32 9.92 10.94
N PHE A 151 16.04 10.43 9.73
CA PHE A 151 15.24 9.73 8.73
C PHE A 151 15.97 9.64 7.38
N PRO A 152 17.04 8.84 7.26
CA PRO A 152 17.73 8.65 5.99
C PRO A 152 16.81 8.04 4.93
N LEU A 153 16.97 8.48 3.68
CA LEU A 153 16.12 8.12 2.57
C LEU A 153 16.92 7.49 1.43
N LEU A 154 16.54 6.30 1.00
CA LEU A 154 16.93 5.68 -0.27
C LEU A 154 15.74 5.69 -1.21
N TYR A 155 15.78 6.55 -2.23
CA TYR A 155 14.68 6.82 -3.15
C TYR A 155 15.15 6.73 -4.60
N GLU A 156 15.04 5.54 -5.17
CA GLU A 156 15.60 5.16 -6.47
C GLU A 156 14.52 4.61 -7.39
N ASP A 157 14.82 4.46 -8.67
CA ASP A 157 13.94 3.77 -9.62
C ASP A 157 13.94 2.26 -9.36
N GLU A 158 15.09 1.73 -8.95
CA GLU A 158 15.30 0.34 -8.53
C GLU A 158 16.26 0.28 -7.34
N ILE A 159 15.87 -0.44 -6.28
CA ILE A 159 16.75 -0.66 -5.13
C ILE A 159 17.60 -1.90 -5.39
N THR A 160 18.81 -1.66 -5.86
CA THR A 160 19.79 -2.73 -6.05
C THR A 160 20.50 -3.07 -4.73
N ARG A 161 21.05 -4.31 -4.64
CA ARG A 161 21.87 -4.73 -3.49
C ARG A 161 23.04 -3.80 -3.25
N THR A 162 23.71 -3.35 -4.32
CA THR A 162 24.88 -2.46 -4.24
C THR A 162 24.48 -1.08 -3.71
N ALA A 163 23.43 -0.49 -4.24
CA ALA A 163 22.92 0.81 -3.79
C ALA A 163 22.50 0.76 -2.31
N LEU A 164 21.75 -0.26 -1.90
CA LEU A 164 21.33 -0.42 -0.51
C LEU A 164 22.52 -0.60 0.44
N GLN A 165 23.54 -1.41 0.06
CA GLN A 165 24.72 -1.62 0.91
C GLN A 165 25.54 -0.34 1.06
N ALA A 166 25.72 0.44 0.00
CA ALA A 166 26.40 1.73 0.04
C ALA A 166 25.65 2.70 0.96
N TRP A 167 24.34 2.80 0.79
CA TRP A 167 23.48 3.65 1.60
C TRP A 167 23.48 3.24 3.08
N VAL A 168 23.34 1.95 3.40
CA VAL A 168 23.39 1.45 4.78
C VAL A 168 24.73 1.74 5.44
N ARG A 169 25.84 1.67 4.68
CA ARG A 169 27.19 1.99 5.19
C ARG A 169 27.33 3.49 5.49
N LEU A 170 26.83 4.34 4.60
CA LEU A 170 26.90 5.80 4.71
C LEU A 170 25.97 6.31 5.80
N GLU A 171 24.69 5.97 5.68
CA GLU A 171 23.61 6.53 6.51
C GLU A 171 23.44 5.79 7.85
N ARG A 172 23.96 4.58 7.98
CA ARG A 172 23.94 3.78 9.21
C ARG A 172 22.56 3.69 9.88
N PRO A 173 21.46 3.37 9.17
CA PRO A 173 20.15 3.25 9.80
C PRO A 173 20.14 2.16 10.87
N ASP A 174 19.31 2.35 11.91
CA ASP A 174 19.07 1.34 12.95
C ASP A 174 17.97 0.37 12.54
N VAL A 175 17.04 0.85 11.72
CA VAL A 175 15.95 0.09 11.12
C VAL A 175 15.68 0.61 9.71
N VAL A 176 15.30 -0.29 8.80
CA VAL A 176 14.89 0.07 7.44
C VAL A 176 13.41 -0.22 7.26
N VAL A 177 12.67 0.77 6.81
CA VAL A 177 11.25 0.67 6.43
C VAL A 177 11.16 0.59 4.91
N SER A 178 10.43 -0.38 4.36
CA SER A 178 10.29 -0.56 2.91
C SER A 178 8.95 -1.18 2.55
N SER A 179 8.51 -0.95 1.32
CA SER A 179 7.35 -1.63 0.71
C SER A 179 7.72 -2.89 -0.07
N GLU A 180 9.01 -3.21 -0.18
CA GLU A 180 9.52 -4.32 -0.97
C GLU A 180 10.16 -5.41 -0.10
N LEU A 181 9.65 -6.63 -0.19
CA LEU A 181 10.19 -7.78 0.55
C LEU A 181 11.64 -8.11 0.20
N ALA A 182 12.03 -7.92 -1.05
CA ALA A 182 13.40 -8.14 -1.49
C ALA A 182 14.41 -7.29 -0.70
N VAL A 183 14.00 -6.09 -0.26
CA VAL A 183 14.83 -5.19 0.55
C VAL A 183 15.18 -5.81 1.91
N ARG A 184 14.28 -6.60 2.52
CA ARG A 184 14.56 -7.29 3.79
C ARG A 184 15.80 -8.16 3.70
N ALA A 185 15.87 -9.06 2.71
CA ALA A 185 17.04 -9.93 2.54
C ALA A 185 18.34 -9.14 2.27
N MET A 186 18.23 -8.01 1.56
CA MET A 186 19.36 -7.12 1.31
C MET A 186 19.85 -6.44 2.58
N VAL A 187 18.93 -5.96 3.45
CA VAL A 187 19.22 -5.36 4.76
C VAL A 187 19.88 -6.39 5.69
N GLU A 188 19.33 -7.60 5.77
CA GLU A 188 19.94 -8.70 6.55
C GLU A 188 21.35 -9.02 6.08
N GLY A 189 21.58 -9.02 4.76
CA GLY A 189 22.90 -9.22 4.16
C GLY A 189 23.89 -8.09 4.50
N ALA A 190 23.43 -6.84 4.49
CA ALA A 190 24.24 -5.68 4.90
C ALA A 190 24.54 -5.71 6.40
N ALA A 191 23.56 -6.04 7.23
CA ALA A 191 23.72 -6.16 8.69
C ALA A 191 24.78 -7.19 9.06
N ARG A 192 24.76 -8.38 8.45
CA ARG A 192 25.79 -9.42 8.65
C ARG A 192 27.19 -8.94 8.28
N ARG A 193 27.35 -8.26 7.13
CA ARG A 193 28.66 -7.74 6.67
C ARG A 193 29.22 -6.66 7.58
N LEU A 194 28.35 -5.80 8.10
CA LEU A 194 28.74 -4.70 8.99
C LEU A 194 28.80 -5.13 10.47
N ARG A 195 28.49 -6.37 10.79
CA ARG A 195 28.36 -6.90 12.15
C ARG A 195 27.49 -6.02 13.05
N ARG A 196 26.40 -5.50 12.48
CA ARG A 196 25.42 -4.65 13.17
C ARG A 196 24.05 -5.30 13.15
N ARG A 197 23.23 -5.00 14.16
CA ARG A 197 21.80 -5.28 14.11
C ARG A 197 21.13 -4.12 13.38
N ILE A 198 20.32 -4.44 12.37
CA ILE A 198 19.49 -3.49 11.64
C ILE A 198 18.12 -4.09 11.57
N GLY A 199 17.12 -3.39 12.16
CA GLY A 199 15.73 -3.81 12.11
C GLY A 199 15.14 -3.67 10.71
N PHE A 200 14.01 -4.32 10.49
CA PHE A 200 13.25 -4.18 9.25
C PHE A 200 11.76 -4.08 9.55
N ALA A 201 11.06 -3.14 8.90
CA ALA A 201 9.62 -3.01 8.94
C ALA A 201 9.05 -2.88 7.52
N HIS A 202 7.93 -3.55 7.25
CA HIS A 202 7.29 -3.55 5.95
C HIS A 202 6.07 -2.61 5.93
N LEU A 203 5.93 -1.74 4.91
CA LEU A 203 4.82 -0.80 4.79
C LEU A 203 3.52 -1.42 4.28
N HIS A 204 3.56 -2.64 3.80
CA HIS A 204 2.41 -3.31 3.19
C HIS A 204 2.46 -4.82 3.44
N LEU A 205 2.16 -5.22 4.66
CA LEU A 205 1.99 -6.63 4.99
C LEU A 205 0.66 -7.13 4.41
N VAL A 206 0.72 -8.11 3.53
CA VAL A 206 -0.47 -8.72 2.91
C VAL A 206 -0.80 -10.10 3.48
N GLU A 207 0.20 -10.75 4.04
CA GLU A 207 0.07 -11.98 4.83
C GLU A 207 0.95 -11.82 6.07
N PRO A 208 0.67 -12.54 7.15
CA PRO A 208 1.61 -12.59 8.26
C PRO A 208 2.89 -13.28 7.75
N LEU A 209 3.77 -12.46 7.18
CA LEU A 209 5.11 -12.87 6.83
C LEU A 209 5.79 -13.22 8.15
N MET A 210 5.94 -14.51 8.43
CA MET A 210 6.50 -15.00 9.69
C MET A 210 7.77 -14.23 10.04
N GLY A 211 7.75 -13.56 11.19
CA GLY A 211 8.86 -12.75 11.68
C GLY A 211 9.06 -11.39 10.98
N CYS A 212 8.11 -10.85 10.23
CA CYS A 212 8.16 -9.49 9.69
C CYS A 212 7.23 -8.55 10.44
N SER A 213 7.80 -7.51 11.04
CA SER A 213 7.03 -6.39 11.60
C SER A 213 6.65 -5.41 10.50
N GLY A 214 5.53 -4.71 10.65
CA GLY A 214 5.14 -3.69 9.68
C GLY A 214 3.68 -3.29 9.75
N ILE A 215 3.18 -2.71 8.67
CA ILE A 215 1.82 -2.20 8.55
C ILE A 215 0.94 -3.18 7.76
N ASP A 216 -0.09 -3.71 8.39
CA ASP A 216 -1.25 -4.24 7.69
C ASP A 216 -2.10 -3.07 7.21
N GLN A 217 -2.28 -2.97 5.92
CA GLN A 217 -3.04 -1.88 5.31
C GLN A 217 -4.55 -2.15 5.26
N ASN A 218 -5.05 -3.19 5.93
CA ASN A 218 -6.47 -3.51 6.02
C ASN A 218 -7.17 -3.60 4.66
N ASN A 219 -6.58 -4.32 3.71
CA ASN A 219 -7.05 -4.41 2.33
C ASN A 219 -8.51 -4.88 2.21
N GLU A 220 -8.96 -5.76 3.11
CA GLU A 220 -10.36 -6.20 3.17
C GLU A 220 -11.29 -5.04 3.47
N ARG A 221 -10.93 -4.18 4.43
CA ARG A 221 -11.72 -2.99 4.80
C ARG A 221 -11.74 -1.95 3.69
N VAL A 222 -10.63 -1.80 2.97
CA VAL A 222 -10.57 -0.93 1.78
C VAL A 222 -11.57 -1.40 0.72
N ALA A 223 -11.62 -2.70 0.47
CA ALA A 223 -12.54 -3.25 -0.51
C ALA A 223 -14.00 -3.18 -0.04
N ALA A 224 -14.26 -3.42 1.24
CA ALA A 224 -15.58 -3.21 1.84
C ALA A 224 -16.06 -1.77 1.64
N ALA A 225 -15.24 -0.77 1.97
CA ALA A 225 -15.58 0.64 1.76
C ALA A 225 -15.82 1.00 0.27
N ALA A 226 -15.14 0.33 -0.66
CA ALA A 226 -15.44 0.52 -2.09
C ALA A 226 -16.82 -0.06 -2.48
N VAL A 227 -17.24 -1.17 -1.87
CA VAL A 227 -18.59 -1.73 -2.05
C VAL A 227 -19.63 -0.80 -1.43
N ASP A 228 -19.37 -0.25 -0.24
CA ASP A 228 -20.26 0.74 0.39
C ASP A 228 -20.53 1.93 -0.54
N LEU A 229 -19.46 2.48 -1.16
CA LEU A 229 -19.57 3.58 -2.11
C LEU A 229 -20.43 3.24 -3.34
N VAL A 230 -20.41 1.99 -3.80
CA VAL A 230 -21.30 1.52 -4.88
C VAL A 230 -22.72 1.34 -4.37
N GLY A 231 -22.90 0.75 -3.18
CA GLY A 231 -24.20 0.58 -2.53
C GLY A 231 -24.92 1.90 -2.32
N GLU A 232 -24.22 2.94 -1.81
CA GLU A 232 -24.76 4.30 -1.68
C GLU A 232 -25.29 4.85 -3.01
N GLN A 233 -24.55 4.67 -4.10
CA GLN A 233 -24.95 5.11 -5.43
C GLN A 233 -26.18 4.36 -5.95
N LEU A 234 -26.22 3.03 -5.75
CA LEU A 234 -27.37 2.20 -6.14
C LEU A 234 -28.64 2.63 -5.39
N HIS A 235 -28.56 2.85 -4.08
CA HIS A 235 -29.69 3.30 -3.26
C HIS A 235 -30.15 4.72 -3.64
N ALA A 236 -29.20 5.60 -4.02
CA ALA A 236 -29.50 6.95 -4.47
C ALA A 236 -29.91 7.02 -5.94
N ASN A 237 -29.96 5.90 -6.66
CA ASN A 237 -30.19 5.84 -8.11
C ASN A 237 -29.25 6.77 -8.90
N SER A 238 -27.98 6.87 -8.46
CA SER A 238 -26.94 7.74 -9.02
C SER A 238 -25.94 6.91 -9.81
N PHE A 239 -25.86 7.13 -11.10
CA PHE A 239 -25.02 6.37 -12.02
C PHE A 239 -24.01 7.24 -12.74
N GLY A 240 -22.97 6.61 -13.25
CA GLY A 240 -21.89 7.22 -13.99
C GLY A 240 -20.78 7.82 -13.09
N PRO A 241 -19.78 8.44 -13.70
CA PRO A 241 -18.75 9.15 -12.99
C PRO A 241 -19.32 10.33 -12.19
N PRO A 242 -19.05 10.41 -10.87
CA PRO A 242 -19.62 11.43 -10.02
C PRO A 242 -19.04 12.82 -10.31
N ALA A 243 -19.89 13.87 -10.24
CA ALA A 243 -19.43 15.25 -10.35
C ALA A 243 -18.48 15.65 -9.20
N ASN A 244 -18.70 15.10 -8.00
CA ASN A 244 -17.91 15.36 -6.79
C ASN A 244 -17.40 14.02 -6.22
N PRO A 245 -16.25 13.51 -6.69
CA PRO A 245 -15.68 12.25 -6.24
C PRO A 245 -15.28 12.29 -4.77
N LYS A 246 -15.67 11.25 -4.02
CA LYS A 246 -15.26 11.05 -2.62
C LYS A 246 -14.02 10.13 -2.59
N THR A 247 -13.14 10.35 -1.62
CA THR A 247 -12.05 9.41 -1.28
C THR A 247 -12.19 8.99 0.18
N VAL A 248 -12.37 7.70 0.41
CA VAL A 248 -12.38 7.09 1.74
C VAL A 248 -10.99 6.57 2.03
N LEU A 249 -10.41 7.01 3.15
CA LEU A 249 -9.08 6.59 3.61
C LEU A 249 -9.26 5.53 4.72
N ILE A 250 -8.63 4.37 4.55
CA ILE A 250 -8.63 3.30 5.55
C ILE A 250 -7.26 3.24 6.21
N GLU A 251 -7.24 3.41 7.51
CA GLU A 251 -6.01 3.37 8.30
C GLU A 251 -5.43 1.97 8.38
N GLY A 252 -4.09 1.91 8.34
CA GLY A 252 -3.33 0.70 8.60
C GLY A 252 -3.18 0.42 10.09
N ALA A 253 -2.76 -0.79 10.42
CA ALA A 253 -2.45 -1.21 11.77
C ALA A 253 -1.04 -1.80 11.84
N TRP A 254 -0.33 -1.54 12.94
CA TRP A 254 0.97 -2.17 13.17
C TRP A 254 0.80 -3.65 13.54
N VAL A 255 1.65 -4.48 12.94
CA VAL A 255 1.76 -5.91 13.23
C VAL A 255 3.17 -6.22 13.69
N ASP A 256 3.27 -6.89 14.84
CA ASP A 256 4.54 -7.36 15.36
C ASP A 256 4.93 -8.71 14.77
N GLY A 257 6.13 -8.75 14.17
CA GLY A 257 6.69 -9.98 13.57
C GLY A 257 8.12 -10.28 14.03
N GLY A 258 8.69 -9.48 14.96
CA GLY A 258 10.03 -9.71 15.50
C GLY A 258 11.18 -9.15 14.65
N SER A 259 10.95 -8.66 13.43
CA SER A 259 12.02 -8.07 12.58
C SER A 259 12.42 -6.65 13.00
N ALA A 260 11.61 -5.98 13.82
CA ALA A 260 11.91 -4.68 14.42
C ALA A 260 11.59 -4.70 15.91
N PRO A 261 12.32 -5.49 16.73
CA PRO A 261 12.09 -5.58 18.19
C PRO A 261 12.44 -4.26 18.87
N GLY A 262 11.86 -4.03 20.06
CA GLY A 262 12.28 -2.92 20.90
C GLY A 262 13.76 -2.99 21.24
N LEU A 263 14.43 -1.85 21.28
CA LEU A 263 15.82 -1.78 21.71
C LEU A 263 15.86 -1.61 23.22
N ASP A 264 16.49 -2.55 23.94
CA ASP A 264 16.67 -2.47 25.39
C ASP A 264 17.46 -1.20 25.79
N ALA A 265 17.13 -0.65 26.97
CA ALA A 265 17.80 0.56 27.47
C ALA A 265 19.33 0.42 27.58
N SER A 266 19.83 -0.81 27.81
CA SER A 266 21.26 -1.13 27.84
C SER A 266 21.93 -1.06 26.44
N ALA A 267 21.22 -1.35 25.39
CA ALA A 267 21.72 -1.22 24.00
C ALA A 267 21.76 0.24 23.52
N ARG A 268 20.98 1.12 24.15
CA ARG A 268 20.91 2.56 23.84
C ARG A 268 22.17 3.32 24.25
N THR A 269 22.81 2.92 25.33
CA THR A 269 24.03 3.58 25.84
C THR A 269 25.26 3.24 25.00
N ALA A 270 25.33 2.02 24.47
CA ALA A 270 26.44 1.58 23.62
C ALA A 270 26.45 2.24 22.23
N ALA A 271 25.28 2.62 21.70
CA ALA A 271 25.17 3.29 20.40
C ALA A 271 25.45 4.80 20.43
N ALA A 272 25.43 5.41 21.61
CA ALA A 272 25.72 6.84 21.83
C ALA A 272 27.19 7.13 22.11
N SER A 273 28.04 6.09 22.27
CA SER A 273 29.45 6.20 22.66
C SER A 273 30.44 5.83 21.54
N VAL A 274 30.01 5.76 20.28
CA VAL A 274 30.87 5.46 19.11
C VAL A 274 30.82 6.56 18.08
#